data_ecd55d829916fd7bd65bdbeb92ab220e
#
_entry.id   ecd55d829916fd7bd65bdbeb92ab220e
#
_cell.length_a   1.000
_cell.length_b   1.000
_cell.length_c   1.000
_cell.angle_alpha   90.00
_cell.angle_beta   90.00
_cell.angle_gamma   90.00
#
_symmetry.space_group_name_H-M   'P 1'
#
loop_
_entity.id
_entity.type
_entity.pdbx_description
1 polymer ?
#
loop_
_entity_poly.entity_id
_entity_poly.type
_entity_poly.pdbx_seq_one_letter_code
_entity_poly.pdbx_strand_id
1 'polypeptide(L)'
;MNNNTEAVFEDIEQRILKEIENAHYAIFVSVAWFTNKKLFNALLEKAKSNCYVSVIIQLDNINSQSGIDYSQIHIGRSECFMISKEAELLHDKFCVIDFKKVITGSYNWTYKASHNSENIIIVDDPSVATQYISRFEQQKAKFKASAAHEATSVPIPQSDVVDTPKPTTITPSVKKCPYCNNEIGHNDTYCQHCGSHQSGNKKNTIVVTCKKCSHIQEKAIVDAVCTKFCTDCGSPQLEWEYKNI
;
A
#
# COMPACT_ATOMS: atom_id res chain seq x y z
N MET A 1 23.85 -16.33 -2.53
CA MET A 1 22.88 -15.72 -1.60
C MET A 1 22.10 -16.86 -0.97
N ASN A 2 22.16 -17.04 0.35
CA ASN A 2 21.32 -18.05 1.01
C ASN A 2 19.89 -17.51 1.07
N ASN A 3 19.06 -17.90 0.11
CA ASN A 3 17.63 -17.63 0.18
C ASN A 3 17.06 -18.45 1.34
N ASN A 4 16.73 -17.78 2.42
CA ASN A 4 16.15 -18.47 3.58
C ASN A 4 14.65 -18.60 3.35
N THR A 5 14.19 -19.83 3.17
CA THR A 5 12.77 -20.16 3.00
C THR A 5 12.32 -21.02 4.17
N GLU A 6 11.22 -20.64 4.82
CA GLU A 6 10.65 -21.31 5.98
C GLU A 6 9.20 -21.68 5.70
N ALA A 7 8.81 -22.91 5.95
CA ALA A 7 7.40 -23.34 5.96
C ALA A 7 6.88 -23.37 7.39
N VAL A 8 5.70 -22.78 7.62
CA VAL A 8 5.07 -22.66 8.95
C VAL A 8 3.66 -23.24 8.88
N PHE A 9 3.35 -24.15 9.80
CA PHE A 9 2.06 -24.83 9.87
C PHE A 9 1.33 -24.60 11.20
N GLU A 10 2.06 -24.17 12.22
CA GLU A 10 1.54 -23.92 13.57
C GLU A 10 1.89 -22.49 13.99
N ASP A 11 1.11 -21.92 14.92
CA ASP A 11 1.32 -20.57 15.46
C ASP A 11 1.47 -19.48 14.38
N ILE A 12 0.76 -19.66 13.25
CA ILE A 12 0.90 -18.80 12.06
C ILE A 12 0.62 -17.34 12.40
N GLU A 13 -0.41 -17.05 13.21
CA GLU A 13 -0.71 -15.66 13.66
C GLU A 13 0.49 -15.04 14.36
N GLN A 14 1.10 -15.75 15.30
CA GLN A 14 2.25 -15.26 16.06
C GLN A 14 3.47 -15.06 15.15
N ARG A 15 3.62 -15.96 14.19
CA ARG A 15 4.73 -15.87 13.23
C ARG A 15 4.61 -14.66 12.32
N ILE A 16 3.38 -14.34 11.86
CA ILE A 16 3.10 -13.13 11.07
C ILE A 16 3.29 -11.88 11.94
N LEU A 17 2.77 -11.85 13.17
CA LEU A 17 2.94 -10.74 14.11
C LEU A 17 4.41 -10.40 14.29
N LYS A 18 5.26 -11.41 14.54
CA LYS A 18 6.70 -11.22 14.71
C LYS A 18 7.34 -10.54 13.48
N GLU A 19 6.95 -10.91 12.27
CA GLU A 19 7.46 -10.28 11.06
C GLU A 19 6.98 -8.83 10.90
N ILE A 20 5.70 -8.57 11.19
CA ILE A 20 5.15 -7.20 11.20
C ILE A 20 5.89 -6.33 12.22
N GLU A 21 6.09 -6.83 13.45
CA GLU A 21 6.80 -6.09 14.51
C GLU A 21 8.25 -5.76 14.15
N ASN A 22 8.89 -6.61 13.36
CA ASN A 22 10.26 -6.40 12.88
C ASN A 22 10.34 -5.54 11.60
N ALA A 23 9.22 -5.16 11.00
CA ALA A 23 9.22 -4.28 9.83
C ALA A 23 9.73 -2.87 10.18
N HIS A 24 10.49 -2.26 9.27
CA HIS A 24 11.06 -0.93 9.47
C HIS A 24 10.59 0.08 8.44
N TYR A 25 10.33 -0.35 7.21
CA TYR A 25 10.16 0.56 6.07
C TYR A 25 8.79 0.48 5.43
N ALA A 26 8.38 -0.74 5.05
CA ALA A 26 7.13 -0.91 4.31
C ALA A 26 6.51 -2.29 4.53
N ILE A 27 5.17 -2.32 4.56
CA ILE A 27 4.37 -3.54 4.64
C ILE A 27 3.27 -3.45 3.58
N PHE A 28 3.21 -4.43 2.69
CA PHE A 28 2.16 -4.58 1.69
C PHE A 28 1.36 -5.84 2.01
N VAL A 29 0.06 -5.71 2.20
CA VAL A 29 -0.82 -6.84 2.54
C VAL A 29 -1.91 -6.96 1.49
N SER A 30 -2.01 -8.12 0.85
CA SER A 30 -3.16 -8.47 0.01
C SER A 30 -3.77 -9.75 0.56
N VAL A 31 -4.95 -9.64 1.17
CA VAL A 31 -5.63 -10.77 1.81
C VAL A 31 -7.14 -10.65 1.65
N ALA A 32 -7.79 -11.74 1.25
CA ALA A 32 -9.22 -11.74 1.02
C ALA A 32 -9.99 -11.33 2.28
N TRP A 33 -9.76 -12.02 3.39
CA TRP A 33 -10.47 -11.80 4.65
C TRP A 33 -9.53 -11.44 5.77
N PHE A 34 -9.80 -10.27 6.37
CA PHE A 34 -8.96 -9.69 7.40
C PHE A 34 -9.84 -9.27 8.59
N THR A 35 -10.12 -10.17 9.50
CA THR A 35 -10.94 -9.91 10.70
C THR A 35 -10.16 -10.01 12.01
N ASN A 36 -8.86 -10.31 11.94
CA ASN A 36 -7.99 -10.44 13.09
C ASN A 36 -7.53 -9.08 13.60
N LYS A 37 -8.08 -8.65 14.74
CA LYS A 37 -7.77 -7.35 15.34
C LYS A 37 -6.33 -7.24 15.85
N LYS A 38 -5.67 -8.33 16.22
CA LYS A 38 -4.26 -8.29 16.67
C LYS A 38 -3.34 -7.93 15.51
N LEU A 39 -3.50 -8.60 14.37
CA LEU A 39 -2.73 -8.31 13.16
C LEU A 39 -3.02 -6.89 12.66
N PHE A 40 -4.29 -6.45 12.71
CA PHE A 40 -4.66 -5.09 12.33
C PHE A 40 -3.99 -4.04 13.23
N ASN A 41 -4.04 -4.23 14.54
CA ASN A 41 -3.42 -3.31 15.49
C ASN A 41 -1.90 -3.24 15.30
N ALA A 42 -1.24 -4.37 15.01
CA ALA A 42 0.19 -4.38 14.70
C ALA A 42 0.52 -3.54 13.46
N LEU A 43 -0.28 -3.66 12.38
CA LEU A 43 -0.13 -2.81 11.19
C LEU A 43 -0.38 -1.34 11.50
N LEU A 44 -1.39 -1.03 12.32
CA LEU A 44 -1.73 0.32 12.73
C LEU A 44 -0.58 0.97 13.51
N GLU A 45 0.03 0.25 14.46
CA GLU A 45 1.18 0.74 15.22
C GLU A 45 2.40 0.98 14.29
N LYS A 46 2.60 0.13 13.28
CA LYS A 46 3.64 0.36 12.26
C LYS A 46 3.36 1.62 11.44
N ALA A 47 2.13 1.84 11.00
CA ALA A 47 1.75 3.06 10.29
C ALA A 47 1.99 4.32 11.15
N LYS A 48 1.65 4.28 12.46
CA LYS A 48 1.94 5.35 13.42
C LYS A 48 3.44 5.58 13.61
N SER A 49 4.25 4.54 13.51
CA SER A 49 5.71 4.59 13.63
C SER A 49 6.43 4.94 12.30
N ASN A 50 5.71 5.53 11.35
CA ASN A 50 6.23 5.98 10.06
C ASN A 50 6.69 4.84 9.12
N CYS A 51 6.29 3.59 9.37
CA CYS A 51 6.38 2.51 8.39
C CYS A 51 5.25 2.68 7.37
N TYR A 52 5.55 2.56 6.08
CA TYR A 52 4.51 2.60 5.06
C TYR A 52 3.69 1.31 5.09
N VAL A 53 2.38 1.40 5.30
CA VAL A 53 1.47 0.26 5.31
C VAL A 53 0.43 0.41 4.21
N SER A 54 0.38 -0.53 3.29
CA SER A 54 -0.63 -0.56 2.23
C SER A 54 -1.36 -1.90 2.23
N VAL A 55 -2.67 -1.85 2.35
CA VAL A 55 -3.52 -3.03 2.55
C VAL A 55 -4.56 -3.10 1.44
N ILE A 56 -4.76 -4.28 0.89
CA ILE A 56 -5.87 -4.60 -0.04
C ILE A 56 -6.66 -5.76 0.55
N ILE A 57 -7.97 -5.57 0.71
CA ILE A 57 -8.90 -6.60 1.20
C ILE A 57 -10.16 -6.67 0.31
N GLN A 58 -10.90 -7.76 0.41
CA GLN A 58 -12.18 -7.90 -0.27
C GLN A 58 -13.26 -7.03 0.42
N LEU A 59 -14.01 -6.27 -0.34
CA LEU A 59 -15.25 -5.64 0.13
C LEU A 59 -16.36 -6.68 0.15
N ASP A 60 -16.65 -7.22 1.32
CA ASP A 60 -17.73 -8.18 1.53
C ASP A 60 -18.28 -8.15 2.97
N ASN A 61 -19.28 -8.97 3.23
CA ASN A 61 -19.93 -9.03 4.54
C ASN A 61 -18.96 -9.50 5.65
N ILE A 62 -17.98 -10.35 5.32
CA ILE A 62 -17.03 -10.88 6.31
C ILE A 62 -16.15 -9.74 6.84
N ASN A 63 -15.56 -8.97 5.94
CA ASN A 63 -14.72 -7.83 6.33
C ASN A 63 -15.56 -6.68 6.92
N SER A 64 -16.73 -6.38 6.34
CA SER A 64 -17.60 -5.29 6.82
C SER A 64 -18.16 -5.56 8.23
N GLN A 65 -18.37 -6.82 8.60
CA GLN A 65 -18.85 -7.21 9.92
C GLN A 65 -17.74 -7.53 10.93
N SER A 66 -16.47 -7.33 10.56
CA SER A 66 -15.30 -7.63 11.41
C SER A 66 -15.22 -6.78 12.69
N GLY A 67 -15.88 -5.61 12.68
CA GLY A 67 -15.74 -4.61 13.73
C GLY A 67 -14.35 -3.96 13.75
N ILE A 68 -13.64 -3.99 12.61
CA ILE A 68 -12.41 -3.25 12.36
C ILE A 68 -12.74 -2.01 11.53
N ASP A 69 -12.29 -0.86 11.96
CA ASP A 69 -12.29 0.36 11.18
C ASP A 69 -10.98 0.44 10.37
N TYR A 70 -11.02 -0.06 9.14
CA TYR A 70 -9.86 -0.10 8.25
C TYR A 70 -9.38 1.30 7.82
N SER A 71 -10.23 2.33 7.97
CA SER A 71 -9.86 3.70 7.64
C SER A 71 -8.75 4.24 8.55
N GLN A 72 -8.58 3.67 9.74
CA GLN A 72 -7.52 4.03 10.67
C GLN A 72 -6.09 3.81 10.13
N ILE A 73 -5.94 2.95 9.11
CA ILE A 73 -4.64 2.77 8.43
C ILE A 73 -4.23 4.01 7.63
N HIS A 74 -5.15 4.91 7.29
CA HIS A 74 -4.84 6.11 6.52
C HIS A 74 -4.06 7.14 7.35
N ILE A 75 -2.84 6.76 7.73
CA ILE A 75 -1.88 7.59 8.49
C ILE A 75 -0.71 7.92 7.56
N GLY A 76 -0.46 9.19 7.39
CA GLY A 76 0.61 9.64 6.50
C GLY A 76 0.35 9.19 5.06
N ARG A 77 1.15 8.26 4.59
CA ARG A 77 1.05 7.69 3.23
C ARG A 77 0.44 6.28 3.23
N SER A 78 0.16 5.75 4.42
CA SER A 78 -0.44 4.43 4.55
C SER A 78 -1.89 4.44 4.08
N GLU A 79 -2.35 3.33 3.51
CA GLU A 79 -3.62 3.25 2.82
C GLU A 79 -4.24 1.86 2.92
N CYS A 80 -5.56 1.79 2.87
CA CYS A 80 -6.31 0.55 2.81
C CYS A 80 -7.35 0.63 1.67
N PHE A 81 -7.37 -0.38 0.81
CA PHE A 81 -8.30 -0.50 -0.32
C PHE A 81 -9.22 -1.70 -0.10
N MET A 82 -10.50 -1.51 -0.39
CA MET A 82 -11.50 -2.56 -0.39
C MET A 82 -11.97 -2.81 -1.82
N ILE A 83 -11.64 -3.98 -2.38
CA ILE A 83 -12.02 -4.36 -3.75
C ILE A 83 -13.38 -5.01 -3.75
N SER A 84 -14.35 -4.50 -4.55
CA SER A 84 -15.67 -5.12 -4.68
C SER A 84 -15.60 -6.43 -5.45
N LYS A 85 -16.53 -7.36 -5.16
CA LYS A 85 -16.59 -8.67 -5.85
C LYS A 85 -16.99 -8.53 -7.33
N GLU A 86 -17.72 -7.48 -7.65
CA GLU A 86 -18.12 -7.17 -9.02
C GLU A 86 -16.91 -6.78 -9.89
N ALA A 87 -15.92 -6.16 -9.29
CA ALA A 87 -14.68 -5.81 -9.98
C ALA A 87 -13.73 -7.01 -10.12
N GLU A 88 -13.43 -7.69 -9.01
CA GLU A 88 -12.56 -8.87 -8.97
C GLU A 88 -12.76 -9.63 -7.65
N LEU A 89 -12.80 -10.95 -7.70
CA LEU A 89 -12.70 -11.76 -6.50
C LEU A 89 -11.24 -11.79 -6.03
N LEU A 90 -10.93 -11.01 -5.01
CA LEU A 90 -9.63 -11.07 -4.34
C LEU A 90 -9.53 -12.39 -3.55
N HIS A 91 -8.57 -13.24 -3.92
CA HIS A 91 -8.34 -14.49 -3.18
C HIS A 91 -6.86 -14.69 -2.80
N ASP A 92 -6.03 -13.70 -3.04
CA ASP A 92 -4.63 -13.68 -2.62
C ASP A 92 -4.53 -13.61 -1.08
N LYS A 93 -3.48 -14.19 -0.53
CA LYS A 93 -3.12 -14.13 0.88
C LYS A 93 -1.61 -14.00 0.99
N PHE A 94 -1.14 -12.77 0.87
CA PHE A 94 0.28 -12.49 1.01
C PHE A 94 0.56 -11.19 1.76
N CYS A 95 1.73 -11.12 2.33
CA CYS A 95 2.30 -9.93 2.92
C CYS A 95 3.76 -9.80 2.44
N VAL A 96 4.15 -8.59 2.04
CA VAL A 96 5.55 -8.27 1.74
C VAL A 96 6.05 -7.28 2.76
N ILE A 97 7.22 -7.57 3.35
CA ILE A 97 7.85 -6.76 4.39
C ILE A 97 9.20 -6.27 3.88
N ASP A 98 9.40 -4.96 4.02
CA ASP A 98 10.66 -4.27 3.76
C ASP A 98 11.28 -4.57 2.39
N PHE A 99 10.43 -4.81 1.36
CA PHE A 99 10.83 -5.12 -0.02
C PHE A 99 11.70 -6.37 -0.17
N LYS A 100 11.77 -7.18 0.86
CA LYS A 100 12.71 -8.28 0.97
C LYS A 100 12.05 -9.60 1.31
N LYS A 101 11.08 -9.58 2.21
CA LYS A 101 10.48 -10.78 2.75
C LYS A 101 9.04 -10.92 2.27
N VAL A 102 8.67 -12.11 1.81
CA VAL A 102 7.31 -12.47 1.42
C VAL A 102 6.77 -13.52 2.36
N ILE A 103 5.56 -13.31 2.84
CA ILE A 103 4.75 -14.29 3.56
C ILE A 103 3.56 -14.61 2.67
N THR A 104 3.36 -15.86 2.31
CA THR A 104 2.24 -16.28 1.46
C THR A 104 1.80 -17.70 1.81
N GLY A 105 0.54 -18.04 1.52
CA GLY A 105 0.00 -19.37 1.79
C GLY A 105 -1.52 -19.41 1.74
N SER A 106 -2.12 -20.34 2.48
CA SER A 106 -3.58 -20.48 2.55
C SER A 106 -4.21 -19.58 3.62
N TYR A 107 -3.44 -19.06 4.58
CA TYR A 107 -3.90 -18.41 5.80
C TYR A 107 -4.57 -17.05 5.53
N ASN A 108 -5.89 -16.97 5.70
CA ASN A 108 -6.57 -15.68 5.81
C ASN A 108 -6.31 -15.05 7.18
N TRP A 109 -6.28 -13.74 7.25
CA TRP A 109 -6.01 -13.00 8.48
C TRP A 109 -7.28 -12.87 9.35
N THR A 110 -7.84 -14.03 9.72
CA THR A 110 -9.08 -14.11 10.52
C THR A 110 -8.85 -14.92 11.78
N TYR A 111 -9.65 -14.66 12.80
CA TYR A 111 -9.63 -15.51 14.01
C TYR A 111 -9.97 -16.97 13.73
N LYS A 112 -10.85 -17.23 12.77
CA LYS A 112 -11.23 -18.57 12.38
C LYS A 112 -10.07 -19.34 11.77
N ALA A 113 -9.21 -18.67 10.99
CA ALA A 113 -8.09 -19.31 10.33
C ALA A 113 -7.07 -19.91 11.32
N SER A 114 -6.93 -19.35 12.54
CA SER A 114 -6.06 -19.92 13.57
C SER A 114 -6.51 -21.29 14.10
N HIS A 115 -7.72 -21.73 13.75
CA HIS A 115 -8.29 -23.04 14.13
C HIS A 115 -8.42 -23.99 12.94
N ASN A 116 -8.01 -23.56 11.76
CA ASN A 116 -8.02 -24.39 10.55
C ASN A 116 -6.65 -25.04 10.35
N SER A 117 -6.61 -26.06 9.48
CA SER A 117 -5.36 -26.56 8.92
C SER A 117 -4.90 -25.61 7.81
N GLU A 118 -3.95 -24.78 8.11
CA GLU A 118 -3.42 -23.74 7.23
C GLU A 118 -1.90 -23.86 7.11
N ASN A 119 -1.34 -23.17 6.14
CA ASN A 119 0.10 -23.05 6.00
C ASN A 119 0.49 -21.67 5.49
N ILE A 120 1.72 -21.27 5.80
CA ILE A 120 2.40 -20.16 5.13
C ILE A 120 3.83 -20.56 4.78
N ILE A 121 4.37 -19.89 3.77
CA ILE A 121 5.80 -19.90 3.45
C ILE A 121 6.31 -18.48 3.65
N ILE A 122 7.46 -18.37 4.28
CA ILE A 122 8.21 -17.11 4.42
C ILE A 122 9.44 -17.23 3.54
N VAL A 123 9.58 -16.33 2.59
CA VAL A 123 10.69 -16.28 1.63
C VAL A 123 11.46 -14.98 1.84
N ASP A 124 12.70 -15.06 2.22
CA ASP A 124 13.61 -13.90 2.36
C ASP A 124 14.43 -13.76 1.07
N ASP A 125 13.79 -13.15 0.04
CA ASP A 125 14.37 -12.93 -1.29
C ASP A 125 13.79 -11.65 -1.91
N PRO A 126 14.62 -10.60 -2.11
CA PRO A 126 14.18 -9.34 -2.71
C PRO A 126 13.59 -9.49 -4.13
N SER A 127 14.05 -10.50 -4.90
CA SER A 127 13.55 -10.71 -6.26
C SER A 127 12.12 -11.26 -6.25
N VAL A 128 11.83 -12.15 -5.32
CA VAL A 128 10.47 -12.67 -5.08
C VAL A 128 9.58 -11.55 -4.51
N ALA A 129 10.07 -10.78 -3.54
CA ALA A 129 9.36 -9.65 -2.97
C ALA A 129 8.94 -8.64 -4.06
N THR A 130 9.84 -8.33 -5.00
CA THR A 130 9.55 -7.43 -6.13
C THR A 130 8.40 -7.96 -7.00
N GLN A 131 8.31 -9.27 -7.24
CA GLN A 131 7.22 -9.86 -8.02
C GLN A 131 5.86 -9.71 -7.30
N TYR A 132 5.84 -9.96 -5.99
CA TYR A 132 4.62 -9.79 -5.18
C TYR A 132 4.19 -8.33 -5.06
N ILE A 133 5.12 -7.38 -4.93
CA ILE A 133 4.82 -5.96 -4.96
C ILE A 133 4.26 -5.56 -6.34
N SER A 134 4.82 -6.07 -7.43
CA SER A 134 4.28 -5.82 -8.76
C SER A 134 2.84 -6.33 -8.89
N ARG A 135 2.53 -7.50 -8.33
CA ARG A 135 1.15 -8.04 -8.26
C ARG A 135 0.25 -7.12 -7.44
N PHE A 136 0.71 -6.68 -6.26
CA PHE A 136 -0.02 -5.75 -5.40
C PHE A 136 -0.37 -4.45 -6.12
N GLU A 137 0.57 -3.82 -6.81
CA GLU A 137 0.35 -2.58 -7.55
C GLU A 137 -0.59 -2.76 -8.75
N GLN A 138 -0.57 -3.93 -9.41
CA GLN A 138 -1.54 -4.25 -10.46
C GLN A 138 -2.97 -4.32 -9.89
N GLN A 139 -3.17 -4.96 -8.74
CA GLN A 139 -4.47 -5.01 -8.06
C GLN A 139 -4.94 -3.61 -7.68
N LYS A 140 -4.07 -2.80 -7.09
CA LYS A 140 -4.35 -1.43 -6.70
C LYS A 140 -4.72 -0.54 -7.90
N ALA A 141 -4.05 -0.70 -9.04
CA ALA A 141 -4.35 0.04 -10.26
C ALA A 141 -5.73 -0.30 -10.82
N LYS A 142 -6.11 -1.59 -10.82
CA LYS A 142 -7.45 -2.04 -11.23
C LYS A 142 -8.54 -1.43 -10.35
N PHE A 143 -8.34 -1.41 -9.03
CA PHE A 143 -9.27 -0.79 -8.09
C PHE A 143 -9.48 0.69 -8.39
N LYS A 144 -8.40 1.45 -8.60
CA LYS A 144 -8.49 2.88 -8.91
C LYS A 144 -9.22 3.14 -10.24
N ALA A 145 -9.02 2.31 -11.23
CA ALA A 145 -9.71 2.40 -12.52
C ALA A 145 -11.23 2.13 -12.38
N SER A 146 -11.63 1.14 -11.60
CA SER A 146 -13.04 0.81 -11.35
C SER A 146 -13.76 1.92 -10.60
N ALA A 147 -13.14 2.48 -9.56
CA ALA A 147 -13.69 3.59 -8.79
C ALA A 147 -13.89 4.86 -9.64
N ALA A 148 -12.99 5.12 -10.59
CA ALA A 148 -13.11 6.24 -11.52
C ALA A 148 -14.28 6.06 -12.51
N HIS A 149 -14.55 4.83 -12.94
CA HIS A 149 -15.68 4.50 -13.83
C HIS A 149 -17.04 4.66 -13.13
N GLU A 150 -17.14 4.28 -11.86
CA GLU A 150 -18.38 4.47 -11.07
C GLU A 150 -18.68 5.96 -10.84
N ALA A 151 -17.67 6.79 -10.62
CA ALA A 151 -17.82 8.23 -10.42
C ALA A 151 -18.35 8.96 -11.68
N THR A 152 -18.13 8.41 -12.88
CA THR A 152 -18.58 9.01 -14.16
C THR A 152 -19.95 8.50 -14.61
N SER A 153 -20.51 7.48 -14.00
CA SER A 153 -21.78 6.84 -14.40
C SER A 153 -23.01 7.30 -13.63
N VAL A 154 -22.89 8.29 -12.73
CA VAL A 154 -24.05 8.88 -12.05
C VAL A 154 -24.79 9.80 -13.03
N PRO A 155 -26.05 9.53 -13.46
CA PRO A 155 -26.82 10.44 -14.28
C PRO A 155 -27.07 11.72 -13.47
N ILE A 156 -26.71 12.86 -14.03
CA ILE A 156 -27.06 14.15 -13.44
C ILE A 156 -28.60 14.27 -13.52
N PRO A 157 -29.34 14.36 -12.41
CA PRO A 157 -30.76 14.66 -12.48
C PRO A 157 -30.88 16.04 -13.09
N GLN A 158 -31.63 16.16 -14.18
CA GLN A 158 -32.11 17.46 -14.68
C GLN A 158 -33.10 17.99 -13.65
N SER A 159 -32.67 18.87 -12.77
CA SER A 159 -33.53 19.63 -11.89
C SER A 159 -33.77 21.00 -12.51
N ASP A 160 -35.06 21.35 -12.54
CA ASP A 160 -35.65 22.64 -12.98
C ASP A 160 -34.88 23.83 -12.40
N VAL A 161 -34.70 24.81 -13.26
CA VAL A 161 -34.08 26.12 -12.97
C VAL A 161 -34.95 26.84 -11.92
N VAL A 162 -34.48 26.87 -10.68
CA VAL A 162 -34.94 27.82 -9.68
C VAL A 162 -33.85 28.86 -9.49
N ASP A 163 -34.18 30.08 -9.79
CA ASP A 163 -33.36 31.27 -9.66
C ASP A 163 -32.95 31.48 -8.18
N THR A 164 -31.68 31.27 -7.85
CA THR A 164 -31.14 31.57 -6.53
C THR A 164 -29.91 32.46 -6.65
N PRO A 165 -29.64 33.35 -5.69
CA PRO A 165 -28.65 34.41 -5.82
C PRO A 165 -27.22 33.85 -5.92
N LYS A 166 -26.45 34.46 -6.82
CA LYS A 166 -25.08 34.22 -7.17
C LYS A 166 -24.20 33.94 -5.94
N PRO A 167 -23.57 32.71 -5.83
CA PRO A 167 -22.62 32.46 -4.76
C PRO A 167 -21.32 33.28 -4.99
N THR A 168 -20.88 33.93 -3.93
CA THR A 168 -19.59 34.62 -3.89
C THR A 168 -18.50 33.57 -4.14
N THR A 169 -17.77 33.71 -5.22
CA THR A 169 -16.68 32.79 -5.63
C THR A 169 -15.54 32.94 -4.64
N ILE A 170 -15.46 32.04 -3.66
CA ILE A 170 -14.26 31.85 -2.87
C ILE A 170 -13.32 31.02 -3.77
N THR A 171 -12.39 31.70 -4.42
CA THR A 171 -11.29 31.00 -5.13
C THR A 171 -10.49 30.19 -4.10
N PRO A 172 -10.40 28.85 -4.24
CA PRO A 172 -9.55 28.06 -3.35
C PRO A 172 -8.12 28.57 -3.49
N SER A 173 -7.49 28.98 -2.39
CA SER A 173 -6.10 29.34 -2.43
C SER A 173 -5.26 28.08 -2.71
N VAL A 174 -4.46 28.13 -3.75
CA VAL A 174 -3.54 27.04 -4.12
C VAL A 174 -2.11 27.43 -3.80
N LYS A 175 -1.28 26.44 -3.46
CA LYS A 175 0.18 26.60 -3.32
C LYS A 175 0.87 25.57 -4.20
N LYS A 176 2.16 25.78 -4.49
CA LYS A 176 2.96 24.81 -5.22
C LYS A 176 3.62 23.81 -4.25
N CYS A 177 3.61 22.54 -4.62
CA CYS A 177 4.34 21.53 -3.91
C CYS A 177 5.85 21.76 -4.02
N PRO A 178 6.60 21.87 -2.92
CA PRO A 178 8.05 22.14 -2.97
C PRO A 178 8.86 20.97 -3.57
N TYR A 179 8.26 19.81 -3.80
CA TYR A 179 8.94 18.61 -4.26
C TYR A 179 8.68 18.28 -5.74
N CYS A 180 7.48 18.55 -6.26
CA CYS A 180 7.12 18.25 -7.65
C CYS A 180 6.59 19.45 -8.43
N ASN A 181 6.50 20.62 -7.78
CA ASN A 181 6.04 21.89 -8.34
C ASN A 181 4.60 21.91 -8.87
N ASN A 182 3.82 20.83 -8.67
CA ASN A 182 2.40 20.80 -9.03
C ASN A 182 1.56 21.62 -8.03
N GLU A 183 0.42 22.13 -8.50
CA GLU A 183 -0.52 22.88 -7.65
C GLU A 183 -1.25 21.94 -6.68
N ILE A 184 -1.39 22.38 -5.43
CA ILE A 184 -2.06 21.67 -4.36
C ILE A 184 -2.89 22.66 -3.54
N GLY A 185 -3.91 22.20 -2.86
CA GLY A 185 -4.70 23.02 -1.95
C GLY A 185 -3.83 23.62 -0.84
N HIS A 186 -4.13 24.86 -0.43
CA HIS A 186 -3.33 25.56 0.58
C HIS A 186 -3.24 24.80 1.90
N ASN A 187 -4.31 24.10 2.27
CA ASN A 187 -4.43 23.32 3.50
C ASN A 187 -4.06 21.84 3.32
N ASP A 188 -3.64 21.41 2.13
CA ASP A 188 -3.28 20.02 1.90
C ASP A 188 -2.04 19.67 2.74
N THR A 189 -2.18 18.65 3.55
CA THR A 189 -1.09 18.09 4.37
C THR A 189 -0.13 17.29 3.50
N TYR A 190 -0.62 16.72 2.39
CA TYR A 190 0.13 15.91 1.44
C TYR A 190 -0.11 16.39 0.02
N CYS A 191 0.92 16.28 -0.82
CA CYS A 191 0.77 16.52 -2.25
C CYS A 191 0.08 15.33 -2.92
N GLN A 192 -1.07 15.55 -3.55
CA GLN A 192 -1.82 14.52 -4.29
C GLN A 192 -1.08 14.01 -5.55
N HIS A 193 -0.07 14.75 -6.05
CA HIS A 193 0.69 14.36 -7.23
C HIS A 193 1.94 13.53 -6.92
N CYS A 194 2.66 13.85 -5.84
CA CYS A 194 3.91 13.14 -5.48
C CYS A 194 3.89 12.51 -4.09
N GLY A 195 2.79 12.64 -3.35
CA GLY A 195 2.61 12.09 -2.01
C GLY A 195 3.51 12.69 -0.91
N SER A 196 4.26 13.77 -1.19
CA SER A 196 5.12 14.40 -0.19
C SER A 196 4.32 15.14 0.88
N HIS A 197 4.74 15.01 2.15
CA HIS A 197 4.18 15.76 3.25
C HIS A 197 4.64 17.23 3.18
N GLN A 198 3.72 18.18 3.41
CA GLN A 198 3.99 19.61 3.22
C GLN A 198 4.70 20.28 4.40
N SER A 199 4.84 19.59 5.53
CA SER A 199 5.53 20.11 6.73
C SER A 199 7.06 19.96 6.70
N GLY A 200 7.65 19.58 5.57
CA GLY A 200 9.11 19.51 5.43
C GLY A 200 9.79 18.35 6.18
N ASN A 201 9.04 17.36 6.68
CA ASN A 201 9.63 16.18 7.29
C ASN A 201 10.37 15.32 6.25
N LYS A 202 11.56 14.88 6.62
CA LYS A 202 12.53 14.12 5.82
C LYS A 202 11.85 12.97 5.07
N LYS A 203 12.10 12.90 3.76
CA LYS A 203 11.67 11.77 2.93
C LYS A 203 12.40 10.51 3.41
N ASN A 204 11.65 9.44 3.69
CA ASN A 204 12.26 8.12 3.69
C ASN A 204 12.64 7.79 2.25
N THR A 205 13.92 7.87 1.94
CA THR A 205 14.46 7.59 0.62
C THR A 205 15.02 6.18 0.58
N ILE A 206 14.80 5.50 -0.52
CA ILE A 206 15.44 4.23 -0.85
C ILE A 206 16.50 4.54 -1.91
N VAL A 207 17.67 3.97 -1.72
CA VAL A 207 18.70 3.96 -2.73
C VAL A 207 18.50 2.71 -3.60
N VAL A 208 18.34 2.94 -4.90
CA VAL A 208 18.21 1.88 -5.90
C VAL A 208 19.49 1.85 -6.71
N THR A 209 20.23 0.75 -6.63
CA THR A 209 21.46 0.56 -7.39
C THR A 209 21.23 -0.41 -8.54
N CYS A 210 21.64 -0.03 -9.73
CA CYS A 210 21.61 -0.92 -10.89
C CYS A 210 22.79 -1.88 -10.86
N LYS A 211 22.54 -3.19 -10.84
CA LYS A 211 23.60 -4.21 -10.86
C LYS A 211 24.40 -4.25 -12.18
N LYS A 212 23.83 -3.72 -13.27
CA LYS A 212 24.48 -3.72 -14.58
C LYS A 212 25.46 -2.59 -14.79
N CYS A 213 25.08 -1.36 -14.37
CA CYS A 213 25.89 -0.15 -14.63
C CYS A 213 26.30 0.59 -13.34
N SER A 214 25.95 0.07 -12.18
CA SER A 214 26.23 0.67 -10.86
C SER A 214 25.62 2.06 -10.66
N HIS A 215 24.70 2.48 -11.53
CA HIS A 215 23.99 3.76 -11.39
C HIS A 215 23.15 3.74 -10.14
N ILE A 216 23.28 4.77 -9.30
CA ILE A 216 22.59 4.95 -8.03
C ILE A 216 21.51 5.99 -8.17
N GLN A 217 20.28 5.67 -7.75
CA GLN A 217 19.14 6.57 -7.74
C GLN A 217 18.58 6.66 -6.33
N GLU A 218 18.41 7.89 -5.83
CA GLU A 218 17.65 8.12 -4.61
C GLU A 218 16.19 8.36 -4.98
N LYS A 219 15.28 7.54 -4.44
CA LYS A 219 13.84 7.63 -4.71
C LYS A 219 13.04 7.61 -3.44
N ALA A 220 11.92 8.33 -3.42
CA ALA A 220 10.91 8.12 -2.39
C ALA A 220 10.45 6.66 -2.45
N ILE A 221 10.08 6.08 -1.29
CA ILE A 221 9.67 4.67 -1.19
C ILE A 221 8.61 4.29 -2.26
N VAL A 222 7.62 5.15 -2.51
CA VAL A 222 6.58 4.90 -3.54
C VAL A 222 7.13 4.88 -4.95
N ASP A 223 8.07 5.79 -5.27
CA ASP A 223 8.66 5.87 -6.62
C ASP A 223 9.63 4.72 -6.85
N ALA A 224 10.29 4.28 -5.78
CA ALA A 224 11.16 3.11 -5.80
C ALA A 224 10.35 1.86 -6.19
N VAL A 225 9.21 1.61 -5.54
CA VAL A 225 8.32 0.46 -5.83
C VAL A 225 7.89 0.41 -7.30
N CYS A 226 7.65 1.57 -7.92
CA CYS A 226 7.26 1.67 -9.34
C CYS A 226 8.46 1.62 -10.31
N THR A 227 9.70 1.65 -9.82
CA THR A 227 10.89 1.63 -10.67
C THR A 227 11.18 0.22 -11.14
N LYS A 228 10.84 -0.09 -12.40
CA LYS A 228 11.07 -1.40 -13.02
C LYS A 228 12.42 -1.53 -13.71
N PHE A 229 13.00 -0.40 -14.10
CA PHE A 229 14.22 -0.34 -14.91
C PHE A 229 15.15 0.75 -14.43
N CYS A 230 16.44 0.53 -14.63
CA CYS A 230 17.44 1.56 -14.43
C CYS A 230 17.21 2.71 -15.42
N THR A 231 17.15 3.96 -14.93
CA THR A 231 16.92 5.15 -15.77
C THR A 231 18.10 5.46 -16.69
N ASP A 232 19.28 4.93 -16.39
CA ASP A 232 20.50 5.16 -17.15
C ASP A 232 20.71 4.12 -18.27
N CYS A 233 20.60 2.82 -17.96
CA CYS A 233 20.89 1.77 -18.93
C CYS A 233 19.72 0.87 -19.30
N GLY A 234 18.50 1.14 -18.77
CA GLY A 234 17.28 0.38 -19.04
C GLY A 234 17.26 -1.04 -18.45
N SER A 235 18.26 -1.43 -17.66
CA SER A 235 18.31 -2.78 -17.08
C SER A 235 17.25 -2.98 -16.00
N PRO A 236 16.56 -4.15 -15.95
CA PRO A 236 15.65 -4.50 -14.87
C PRO A 236 16.38 -5.02 -13.61
N GLN A 237 17.71 -5.11 -13.64
CA GLN A 237 18.51 -5.61 -12.53
C GLN A 237 18.78 -4.49 -11.52
N LEU A 238 17.84 -4.24 -10.63
CA LEU A 238 17.94 -3.23 -9.59
C LEU A 238 18.16 -3.88 -8.23
N GLU A 239 19.03 -3.29 -7.43
CA GLU A 239 19.25 -3.62 -6.02
C GLU A 239 18.82 -2.44 -5.15
N TRP A 240 18.16 -2.73 -4.03
CA TRP A 240 17.53 -1.75 -3.18
C TRP A 240 18.27 -1.67 -1.85
N GLU A 241 18.78 -0.49 -1.50
CA GLU A 241 19.39 -0.22 -0.20
C GLU A 241 18.68 0.95 0.48
N TYR A 242 18.49 0.84 1.79
CA TYR A 242 17.88 1.89 2.59
C TYR A 242 18.96 2.82 3.12
N LYS A 243 18.82 4.12 2.89
CA LYS A 243 19.55 5.14 3.63
C LYS A 243 18.65 5.75 4.69
N ASN A 244 19.03 5.58 5.96
CA ASN A 244 18.58 6.45 7.04
C ASN A 244 19.28 7.81 6.86
N ILE A 245 18.56 8.81 6.40
CA ILE A 245 19.01 10.21 6.38
C ILE A 245 18.29 10.97 7.48
#